data_1830ce1eca9647235c643edda4f1bba4
#
_entry.id   1830ce1eca9647235c643edda4f1bba4
#
_cell.length_a   1.000
_cell.length_b   1.000
_cell.length_c   1.000
_cell.angle_alpha   90.00
_cell.angle_beta   90.00
_cell.angle_gamma   90.00
#
_symmetry.space_group_name_H-M   'P 1'
#
loop_
_entity.id
_entity.type
_entity.pdbx_description
1 polymer ?
#
loop_
_entity_poly.entity_id
_entity_poly.type
_entity_poly.pdbx_seq_one_letter_code
_entity_poly.pdbx_strand_id
1 'polypeptide(L)'
;MMKQIVHENSKTVVDTYTGELIEETTSKVFTIKKEVEPFFLTYSRFMSILYDLNSLSTVKILWKFLEIAKYNTGEVFVTPQIKKKIIEDLKISLSIYNKALVILKDAEIISGERGLYVINPKIHWKGDFKTREKLIKSGIKVTIQPNEEFEVKEGN
;
A
#
# COMPACT_ATOMS: atom_id res chain seq x y z
N MET A 1 -17.79 5.46 6.94
CA MET A 1 -19.10 4.76 6.94
C MET A 1 -18.87 3.30 7.31
N MET A 2 -19.30 2.88 8.47
CA MET A 2 -19.18 1.47 8.90
C MET A 2 -20.19 0.62 8.13
N LYS A 3 -19.73 -0.35 7.34
CA LYS A 3 -20.60 -1.40 6.78
C LYS A 3 -20.71 -2.51 7.81
N GLN A 4 -21.87 -2.64 8.39
CA GLN A 4 -22.22 -3.71 9.32
C GLN A 4 -22.75 -4.90 8.52
N ILE A 5 -22.09 -6.06 8.60
CA ILE A 5 -22.59 -7.32 8.03
C ILE A 5 -23.16 -8.11 9.19
N VAL A 6 -24.47 -8.37 9.12
CA VAL A 6 -25.18 -9.17 10.12
C VAL A 6 -25.34 -10.58 9.55
N HIS A 7 -24.76 -11.56 10.21
CA HIS A 7 -25.08 -12.97 9.99
C HIS A 7 -26.05 -13.42 11.08
N GLU A 8 -27.20 -13.89 10.66
CA GLU A 8 -28.25 -14.40 11.55
C GLU A 8 -28.29 -15.93 11.41
N ASN A 9 -27.97 -16.65 12.48
CA ASN A 9 -28.12 -18.08 12.56
C ASN A 9 -29.23 -18.41 13.54
N SER A 10 -30.27 -19.09 13.06
CA SER A 10 -31.34 -19.64 13.89
C SER A 10 -31.17 -21.16 14.05
N LYS A 11 -31.26 -21.65 15.27
CA LYS A 11 -31.30 -23.07 15.57
C LYS A 11 -32.61 -23.35 16.26
N THR A 12 -33.42 -24.22 15.65
CA THR A 12 -34.71 -24.66 16.18
C THR A 12 -34.56 -26.09 16.63
N VAL A 13 -34.90 -26.35 17.88
CA VAL A 13 -34.93 -27.69 18.45
C VAL A 13 -36.39 -28.09 18.68
N VAL A 14 -36.82 -29.16 18.02
CA VAL A 14 -38.18 -29.66 18.07
C VAL A 14 -38.17 -31.04 18.70
N ASP A 15 -39.13 -31.31 19.58
CA ASP A 15 -39.35 -32.65 20.09
C ASP A 15 -39.81 -33.57 18.94
N THR A 16 -39.04 -34.64 18.70
CA THR A 16 -39.34 -35.57 17.59
C THR A 16 -40.58 -36.44 17.83
N TYR A 17 -41.09 -36.54 19.10
CA TYR A 17 -42.27 -37.31 19.45
C TYR A 17 -43.55 -36.50 19.49
N THR A 18 -43.46 -35.27 19.97
CA THR A 18 -44.66 -34.41 20.11
C THR A 18 -44.78 -33.39 19.04
N GLY A 19 -43.66 -33.08 18.35
CA GLY A 19 -43.61 -31.99 17.36
C GLY A 19 -43.59 -30.59 17.96
N GLU A 20 -43.48 -30.52 19.33
CA GLU A 20 -43.44 -29.22 20.01
C GLU A 20 -42.09 -28.57 19.94
N LEU A 21 -42.09 -27.25 19.84
CA LEU A 21 -40.89 -26.41 19.83
C LEU A 21 -40.29 -26.38 21.23
N ILE A 22 -39.10 -26.99 21.44
CA ILE A 22 -38.42 -27.01 22.72
C ILE A 22 -37.60 -25.75 22.93
N GLU A 23 -36.86 -25.35 21.92
CA GLU A 23 -35.97 -24.21 22.01
C GLU A 23 -35.75 -23.56 20.62
N GLU A 24 -35.83 -22.24 20.58
CA GLU A 24 -35.45 -21.44 19.44
C GLU A 24 -34.34 -20.47 19.86
N THR A 25 -33.14 -20.71 19.35
CA THR A 25 -31.98 -19.85 19.65
C THR A 25 -31.60 -19.09 18.39
N THR A 26 -31.73 -17.78 18.44
CA THR A 26 -31.28 -16.90 17.37
C THR A 26 -30.00 -16.18 17.80
N SER A 27 -28.90 -16.47 17.14
CA SER A 27 -27.64 -15.76 17.35
C SER A 27 -27.36 -14.79 16.21
N LYS A 28 -27.13 -13.53 16.58
CA LYS A 28 -26.74 -12.48 15.62
C LYS A 28 -25.27 -12.20 15.78
N VAL A 29 -24.49 -12.50 14.74
CA VAL A 29 -23.06 -12.16 14.70
C VAL A 29 -22.89 -10.86 13.94
N PHE A 30 -22.39 -9.85 14.63
CA PHE A 30 -22.06 -8.56 14.04
C PHE A 30 -20.58 -8.52 13.69
N THR A 31 -20.27 -8.41 12.41
CA THR A 31 -18.89 -8.14 11.97
C THR A 31 -18.75 -6.65 11.70
N ILE A 32 -18.07 -5.95 12.57
CA ILE A 32 -17.73 -4.54 12.38
C ILE A 32 -16.44 -4.49 11.55
N LYS A 33 -16.55 -4.10 10.28
CA LYS A 33 -15.36 -3.72 9.49
C LYS A 33 -14.91 -2.33 9.94
N LYS A 34 -13.87 -2.28 10.76
CA LYS A 34 -13.20 -1.03 11.11
C LYS A 34 -12.43 -0.56 9.87
N GLU A 35 -12.72 0.64 9.38
CA GLU A 35 -11.84 1.28 8.39
C GLU A 35 -10.50 1.51 9.09
N VAL A 36 -9.46 0.85 8.57
CA VAL A 36 -8.09 1.06 9.04
C VAL A 36 -7.51 2.18 8.20
N GLU A 37 -6.99 3.21 8.86
CA GLU A 37 -6.26 4.26 8.17
C GLU A 37 -5.09 3.68 7.37
N PRO A 38 -4.83 4.21 6.16
CA PRO A 38 -3.71 3.74 5.37
C PRO A 38 -2.39 3.98 6.11
N PHE A 39 -1.58 2.96 6.23
CA PHE A 39 -0.28 3.04 6.88
C PHE A 39 0.80 2.37 6.02
N PHE A 40 2.05 2.69 6.31
CA PHE A 40 3.22 1.99 5.80
C PHE A 40 4.15 1.59 6.94
N LEU A 41 4.93 0.54 6.75
CA LEU A 41 5.92 0.05 7.70
C LEU A 41 7.31 0.51 7.30
N THR A 42 8.08 0.98 8.28
CA THR A 42 9.52 1.23 8.15
C THR A 42 10.25 0.24 9.04
N TYR A 43 11.21 -0.48 8.48
CA TYR A 43 11.94 -1.50 9.22
C TYR A 43 13.18 -0.93 9.89
N SER A 44 13.25 -1.02 11.21
CA SER A 44 14.30 -0.42 12.04
C SER A 44 15.71 -0.84 11.65
N ARG A 45 15.89 -2.04 11.12
CA ARG A 45 17.17 -2.56 10.62
C ARG A 45 17.82 -1.64 9.56
N PHE A 46 17.01 -0.88 8.84
CA PHE A 46 17.47 0.00 7.76
C PHE A 46 17.38 1.48 8.09
N MET A 47 17.11 1.82 9.36
CA MET A 47 17.00 3.22 9.81
C MET A 47 18.30 4.00 9.61
N SER A 48 19.47 3.33 9.70
CA SER A 48 20.76 3.97 9.44
C SER A 48 20.82 4.61 8.05
N ILE A 49 20.27 3.94 7.03
CA ILE A 49 20.21 4.49 5.67
C ILE A 49 19.41 5.79 5.63
N LEU A 50 18.32 5.87 6.41
CA LEU A 50 17.48 7.07 6.47
C LEU A 50 18.16 8.22 7.22
N TYR A 51 18.97 7.91 8.23
CA TYR A 51 19.77 8.93 8.95
C TYR A 51 20.84 9.57 8.07
N ASP A 52 21.38 8.81 7.11
CA ASP A 52 22.40 9.30 6.17
C ASP A 52 21.82 10.21 5.07
N LEU A 53 20.48 10.28 4.97
CA LEU A 53 19.80 11.22 4.09
C LEU A 53 19.87 12.67 4.61
N ASN A 54 21.05 13.28 4.59
CA ASN A 54 21.33 14.63 5.12
C ASN A 54 20.53 15.79 4.50
N SER A 55 19.33 15.51 3.98
CA SER A 55 18.46 16.47 3.29
C SER A 55 17.01 16.30 3.69
N LEU A 56 16.47 17.28 4.40
CA LEU A 56 15.05 17.31 4.76
C LEU A 56 14.12 17.24 3.54
N SER A 57 14.52 17.88 2.44
CA SER A 57 13.73 17.84 1.19
C SER A 57 13.67 16.42 0.62
N THR A 58 14.78 15.67 0.69
CA THR A 58 14.81 14.26 0.26
C THR A 58 13.88 13.39 1.09
N VAL A 59 13.88 13.55 2.42
CA VAL A 59 12.99 12.84 3.33
C VAL A 59 11.52 13.18 3.04
N LYS A 60 11.20 14.46 2.83
CA LYS A 60 9.83 14.88 2.50
C LYS A 60 9.34 14.30 1.17
N ILE A 61 10.20 14.23 0.16
CA ILE A 61 9.88 13.60 -1.13
C ILE A 61 9.65 12.11 -0.96
N LEU A 62 10.48 11.43 -0.17
CA LEU A 62 10.28 10.01 0.16
C LEU A 62 8.91 9.79 0.82
N TRP A 63 8.52 10.63 1.77
CA TRP A 63 7.19 10.53 2.40
C TRP A 63 6.05 10.71 1.41
N LYS A 64 6.16 11.66 0.48
CA LYS A 64 5.18 11.80 -0.61
C LYS A 64 5.10 10.55 -1.49
N PHE A 65 6.22 9.90 -1.74
CA PHE A 65 6.25 8.63 -2.49
C PHE A 65 5.57 7.50 -1.71
N LEU A 66 5.82 7.41 -0.39
CA LEU A 66 5.17 6.42 0.47
C LEU A 66 3.65 6.61 0.54
N GLU A 67 3.16 7.87 0.57
CA GLU A 67 1.72 8.16 0.54
C GLU A 67 1.04 7.60 -0.71
N ILE A 68 1.65 7.78 -1.90
CA ILE A 68 1.08 7.38 -3.19
C ILE A 68 1.49 5.98 -3.65
N ALA A 69 2.37 5.31 -2.91
CA ALA A 69 2.81 3.95 -3.22
C ALA A 69 1.63 2.97 -3.25
N LYS A 70 1.61 2.12 -4.27
CA LYS A 70 0.61 1.06 -4.39
C LYS A 70 0.78 0.00 -3.32
N TYR A 71 -0.34 -0.48 -2.83
CA TYR A 71 -0.43 -1.59 -1.89
C TYR A 71 0.12 -2.89 -2.53
N ASN A 72 0.91 -3.65 -1.80
CA ASN A 72 1.51 -4.94 -2.19
C ASN A 72 2.55 -4.93 -3.33
N THR A 73 2.83 -3.80 -3.96
CA THR A 73 3.84 -3.71 -5.01
C THR A 73 4.94 -2.70 -4.71
N GLY A 74 4.63 -1.68 -3.91
CA GLY A 74 5.55 -0.57 -3.65
C GLY A 74 5.79 0.34 -4.86
N GLU A 75 5.03 0.16 -5.93
CA GLU A 75 5.12 0.99 -7.14
C GLU A 75 4.60 2.40 -6.89
N VAL A 76 5.32 3.37 -7.43
CA VAL A 76 5.01 4.80 -7.33
C VAL A 76 4.99 5.38 -8.74
N PHE A 77 3.80 5.76 -9.21
CA PHE A 77 3.63 6.42 -10.50
C PHE A 77 3.60 7.93 -10.32
N VAL A 78 4.61 8.60 -10.83
CA VAL A 78 4.76 10.06 -10.76
C VAL A 78 4.55 10.66 -12.15
N THR A 79 3.30 10.97 -12.46
CA THR A 79 2.96 11.73 -13.67
C THR A 79 3.52 13.15 -13.58
N PRO A 80 3.62 13.89 -14.71
CA PRO A 80 4.02 15.30 -14.70
C PRO A 80 3.18 16.16 -13.75
N GLN A 81 1.87 15.88 -13.64
CA GLN A 81 0.96 16.59 -12.76
C GLN A 81 1.26 16.28 -11.28
N ILE A 82 1.50 15.01 -10.95
CA ILE A 82 1.86 14.60 -9.58
C ILE A 82 3.22 15.21 -9.20
N LYS A 83 4.20 15.18 -10.11
CA LYS A 83 5.50 15.81 -9.91
C LYS A 83 5.36 17.31 -9.60
N LYS A 84 4.58 18.03 -10.41
CA LYS A 84 4.31 19.46 -10.20
C LYS A 84 3.69 19.69 -8.83
N LYS A 85 2.67 18.92 -8.46
CA LYS A 85 2.00 19.01 -7.16
C LYS A 85 2.98 18.76 -5.98
N ILE A 86 3.83 17.74 -6.06
CA ILE A 86 4.85 17.47 -5.02
C ILE A 86 5.78 18.67 -4.85
N ILE A 87 6.25 19.24 -5.95
CA ILE A 87 7.15 20.41 -5.96
C ILE A 87 6.48 21.61 -5.30
N GLU A 88 5.22 21.87 -5.64
CA GLU A 88 4.42 22.97 -5.09
C GLU A 88 4.11 22.77 -3.60
N ASP A 89 3.61 21.58 -3.22
CA ASP A 89 3.28 21.24 -1.83
C ASP A 89 4.50 21.39 -0.89
N LEU A 90 5.65 20.94 -1.35
CA LEU A 90 6.89 20.98 -0.59
C LEU A 90 7.64 22.32 -0.70
N LYS A 91 7.19 23.24 -1.58
CA LYS A 91 7.83 24.53 -1.88
C LYS A 91 9.31 24.38 -2.22
N ILE A 92 9.64 23.42 -3.07
CA ILE A 92 11.00 23.13 -3.53
C ILE A 92 11.15 23.44 -5.01
N SER A 93 12.40 23.57 -5.48
CA SER A 93 12.68 23.71 -6.91
C SER A 93 12.75 22.35 -7.61
N LEU A 94 12.59 22.36 -8.94
CA LEU A 94 12.78 21.16 -9.77
C LEU A 94 14.19 20.56 -9.61
N SER A 95 15.20 21.40 -9.43
CA SER A 95 16.58 20.96 -9.20
C SER A 95 16.72 20.19 -7.88
N ILE A 96 16.09 20.66 -6.80
CA ILE A 96 16.07 19.97 -5.50
C ILE A 96 15.34 18.64 -5.64
N TYR A 97 14.19 18.61 -6.33
CA TYR A 97 13.46 17.39 -6.58
C TYR A 97 14.32 16.34 -7.31
N ASN A 98 14.98 16.73 -8.39
CA ASN A 98 15.84 15.82 -9.16
C ASN A 98 17.05 15.32 -8.36
N LYS A 99 17.71 16.20 -7.59
CA LYS A 99 18.80 15.81 -6.68
C LYS A 99 18.33 14.78 -5.63
N ALA A 100 17.16 15.00 -5.05
CA ALA A 100 16.59 14.07 -4.09
C ALA A 100 16.35 12.68 -4.69
N LEU A 101 15.87 12.59 -5.94
CA LEU A 101 15.71 11.31 -6.62
C LEU A 101 17.04 10.57 -6.81
N VAL A 102 18.11 11.30 -7.14
CA VAL A 102 19.46 10.70 -7.23
C VAL A 102 19.87 10.14 -5.88
N ILE A 103 19.77 10.92 -4.81
CA ILE A 103 20.12 10.48 -3.44
C ILE A 103 19.32 9.24 -3.03
N LEU A 104 18.00 9.21 -3.30
CA LEU A 104 17.15 8.08 -2.95
C LEU A 104 17.51 6.81 -3.74
N LYS A 105 17.94 6.95 -4.99
CA LYS A 105 18.41 5.84 -5.83
C LYS A 105 19.77 5.33 -5.39
N ASP A 106 20.72 6.22 -5.13
CA ASP A 106 22.08 5.88 -4.69
C ASP A 106 22.05 5.17 -3.32
N ALA A 107 21.11 5.54 -2.46
CA ALA A 107 20.85 4.87 -1.18
C ALA A 107 20.00 3.59 -1.33
N GLU A 108 19.67 3.15 -2.54
CA GLU A 108 18.83 1.98 -2.83
C GLU A 108 17.46 1.99 -2.14
N ILE A 109 16.95 3.16 -1.76
CA ILE A 109 15.61 3.32 -1.16
C ILE A 109 14.53 3.19 -2.21
N ILE A 110 14.79 3.73 -3.41
CA ILE A 110 13.93 3.58 -4.57
C ILE A 110 14.72 3.08 -5.78
N SER A 111 14.04 2.43 -6.71
CA SER A 111 14.58 2.05 -8.02
C SER A 111 13.63 2.54 -9.13
N GLY A 112 14.07 2.49 -10.38
CA GLY A 112 13.26 2.90 -11.53
C GLY A 112 13.56 4.31 -12.01
N GLU A 113 12.86 4.73 -13.06
CA GLU A 113 13.08 6.01 -13.76
C GLU A 113 11.82 6.49 -14.51
N ARG A 114 11.90 7.69 -15.09
CA ARG A 114 10.85 8.26 -15.98
C ARG A 114 9.46 8.31 -15.35
N GLY A 115 9.37 8.54 -14.03
CA GLY A 115 8.10 8.63 -13.30
C GLY A 115 7.56 7.30 -12.80
N LEU A 116 8.22 6.19 -13.08
CA LEU A 116 7.89 4.88 -12.54
C LEU A 116 8.99 4.44 -11.59
N TYR A 117 8.67 4.41 -10.31
CA TYR A 117 9.60 4.03 -9.24
C TYR A 117 9.04 2.87 -8.43
N VAL A 118 9.91 2.16 -7.75
CA VAL A 118 9.53 1.14 -6.78
C VAL A 118 10.29 1.38 -5.48
N ILE A 119 9.57 1.38 -4.39
CA ILE A 119 10.15 1.51 -3.06
C ILE A 119 10.74 0.16 -2.64
N ASN A 120 11.95 0.18 -2.09
CA ASN A 120 12.61 -1.01 -1.62
C ASN A 120 11.84 -1.66 -0.45
N PRO A 121 11.26 -2.86 -0.62
CA PRO A 121 10.46 -3.51 0.40
C PRO A 121 11.26 -3.97 1.63
N LYS A 122 12.59 -3.93 1.56
CA LYS A 122 13.44 -4.17 2.74
C LYS A 122 13.41 -3.00 3.70
N ILE A 123 13.20 -1.78 3.20
CA ILE A 123 13.26 -0.53 3.98
C ILE A 123 11.85 -0.07 4.36
N HIS A 124 10.96 0.04 3.40
CA HIS A 124 9.57 0.45 3.58
C HIS A 124 8.62 -0.51 2.89
N TRP A 125 7.46 -0.72 3.49
CA TRP A 125 6.44 -1.58 2.91
C TRP A 125 5.03 -1.11 3.20
N LYS A 126 4.17 -1.22 2.20
CA LYS A 126 2.73 -0.98 2.27
C LYS A 126 2.02 -2.18 1.67
N GLY A 127 1.63 -3.13 2.51
CA GLY A 127 1.02 -4.38 2.03
C GLY A 127 1.10 -5.53 3.03
N ASP A 128 0.70 -6.72 2.59
CA ASP A 128 0.78 -7.94 3.39
C ASP A 128 2.21 -8.49 3.46
N PHE A 129 2.48 -9.21 4.54
CA PHE A 129 3.83 -9.70 4.86
C PHE A 129 4.28 -10.82 3.91
N LYS A 130 3.37 -11.68 3.45
CA LYS A 130 3.69 -12.81 2.56
C LYS A 130 4.16 -12.31 1.20
N THR A 131 3.48 -11.30 0.65
CA THR A 131 3.86 -10.66 -0.62
C THR A 131 5.21 -10.00 -0.50
N ARG A 132 5.47 -9.28 0.62
CA ARG A 132 6.79 -8.70 0.87
C ARG A 132 7.90 -9.74 0.88
N GLU A 133 7.73 -10.85 1.59
CA GLU A 133 8.75 -11.91 1.65
C GLU A 133 9.03 -12.51 0.27
N LYS A 134 8.01 -12.74 -0.54
CA LYS A 134 8.16 -13.22 -1.92
C LYS A 134 9.00 -12.25 -2.74
N LEU A 135 8.70 -10.96 -2.68
CA LEU A 135 9.42 -9.92 -3.41
C LEU A 135 10.89 -9.84 -2.97
N ILE A 136 11.18 -9.94 -1.67
CA ILE A 136 12.55 -9.94 -1.17
C ILE A 136 13.32 -11.18 -1.62
N LYS A 137 12.69 -12.37 -1.60
CA LYS A 137 13.30 -13.63 -2.01
C LYS A 137 13.54 -13.74 -3.52
N SER A 138 12.64 -13.17 -4.33
CA SER A 138 12.77 -13.16 -5.79
C SER A 138 13.87 -12.25 -6.30
N GLY A 139 14.48 -11.44 -5.43
CA GLY A 139 15.50 -10.47 -5.79
C GLY A 139 14.95 -9.51 -6.85
N ILE A 140 14.28 -8.44 -6.42
CA ILE A 140 13.57 -7.55 -7.33
C ILE A 140 14.57 -6.89 -8.28
N LYS A 141 14.78 -7.51 -9.43
CA LYS A 141 15.09 -6.77 -10.64
C LYS A 141 13.74 -6.36 -11.21
N VAL A 142 13.27 -5.16 -10.85
CA VAL A 142 12.12 -4.56 -11.54
C VAL A 142 12.61 -4.22 -12.94
N THR A 143 12.51 -5.17 -13.83
CA THR A 143 12.62 -4.92 -15.25
C THR A 143 11.27 -4.34 -15.65
N ILE A 144 11.17 -3.02 -15.63
CA ILE A 144 10.02 -2.31 -16.18
C ILE A 144 10.11 -2.53 -17.68
N GLN A 145 9.26 -3.40 -18.19
CA GLN A 145 9.06 -3.50 -19.64
C GLN A 145 8.26 -2.29 -20.08
N PRO A 146 8.76 -1.45 -21.02
CA PRO A 146 8.11 -0.20 -21.38
C PRO A 146 6.93 -0.35 -22.35
N ASN A 147 6.33 -1.50 -22.53
CA ASN A 147 5.24 -1.71 -23.48
C ASN A 147 4.22 -2.71 -22.95
N GLU A 148 3.26 -2.23 -22.16
CA GLU A 148 1.89 -2.71 -22.24
C GLU A 148 1.00 -1.50 -22.48
N GLU A 149 0.57 -1.34 -23.72
CA GLU A 149 -0.52 -0.47 -24.10
C GLU A 149 -1.76 -0.89 -23.31
N PHE A 150 -2.28 0.02 -22.51
CA PHE A 150 -3.56 -0.16 -21.85
C PHE A 150 -4.65 -0.14 -22.92
N GLU A 151 -5.08 -1.30 -23.41
CA GLU A 151 -6.35 -1.41 -24.12
C GLU A 151 -7.48 -1.12 -23.10
N VAL A 152 -8.03 0.07 -23.23
CA VAL A 152 -9.31 0.40 -22.59
C VAL A 152 -10.37 -0.37 -23.35
N LYS A 153 -10.81 -1.52 -22.81
CA LYS A 153 -12.03 -2.16 -23.28
C LYS A 153 -13.20 -1.34 -22.78
N GLU A 154 -13.76 -0.53 -23.69
CA GLU A 154 -15.09 0.04 -23.53
C GLU A 154 -16.07 -1.13 -23.44
N GLY A 155 -16.70 -1.29 -22.28
CA GLY A 155 -17.79 -2.21 -22.07
C GLY A 155 -19.08 -1.67 -22.70
N ASN A 156 -19.65 -2.45 -23.60
CA ASN A 156 -21.05 -2.30 -24.05
C ASN A 156 -22.02 -2.64 -22.90
#